data_76c551718e652f23bc1cda82cb00fc2a
#
_entry.id   76c551718e652f23bc1cda82cb00fc2a
#
_cell.length_a   1.000
_cell.length_b   1.000
_cell.length_c   1.000
_cell.angle_alpha   90.00
_cell.angle_beta   90.00
_cell.angle_gamma   90.00
#
_symmetry.space_group_name_H-M   'P 1'
#
loop_
_entity.id
_entity.type
_entity.pdbx_description
1 polymer ?
#
loop_
_entity_poly.entity_id
_entity_poly.type
_entity_poly.pdbx_seq_one_letter_code
_entity_poly.pdbx_strand_id
1 'polypeptide(L)'
;MRIEGVITQSGEIQIDGYICKDDLKIATSFKLDTGFIGYDVAIPADIAQKLSLRPSRDEEFITAAGRSRFPVGDDTYLCLGSNMYKVSYMIYYNPFTLISITFLRQISEIVIIDFINNNIIIVLK
;
A
#
# COMPACT_ATOMS: atom_id res chain seq x y z
N MET A 1 -7.71 -16.72 6.34
CA MET A 1 -8.30 -15.97 5.23
C MET A 1 -7.28 -15.78 4.11
N ARG A 2 -7.73 -15.83 2.89
CA ARG A 2 -6.86 -15.56 1.75
C ARG A 2 -7.41 -14.44 0.90
N ILE A 3 -6.52 -13.64 0.34
CA ILE A 3 -6.84 -12.53 -0.55
C ILE A 3 -6.17 -12.82 -1.88
N GLU A 4 -6.89 -12.56 -2.97
CA GLU A 4 -6.37 -12.73 -4.32
C GLU A 4 -6.26 -11.37 -5.01
N GLY A 5 -5.20 -11.22 -5.78
CA GLY A 5 -4.98 -10.09 -6.67
C GLY A 5 -4.59 -10.57 -8.05
N VAL A 6 -4.20 -9.64 -8.89
CA VAL A 6 -3.89 -9.92 -10.29
C VAL A 6 -2.48 -9.46 -10.65
N ILE A 7 -1.88 -10.13 -11.64
CA ILE A 7 -0.69 -9.64 -12.32
C ILE A 7 -1.17 -9.05 -13.64
N THR A 8 -0.93 -7.77 -13.84
CA THR A 8 -1.37 -7.09 -15.07
C THR A 8 -0.51 -7.51 -16.26
N GLN A 9 -0.99 -7.18 -17.45
CA GLN A 9 -0.27 -7.46 -18.69
C GLN A 9 1.12 -6.80 -18.71
N SER A 10 1.27 -5.65 -18.07
CA SER A 10 2.55 -4.95 -17.93
C SER A 10 3.47 -5.51 -16.83
N GLY A 11 3.02 -6.55 -16.10
CA GLY A 11 3.81 -7.19 -15.05
C GLY A 11 3.65 -6.58 -13.67
N GLU A 12 2.65 -5.73 -13.46
CA GLU A 12 2.39 -5.14 -12.15
C GLU A 12 1.53 -6.06 -11.29
N ILE A 13 1.89 -6.20 -10.03
CA ILE A 13 1.13 -7.01 -9.06
C ILE A 13 0.20 -6.09 -8.30
N GLN A 14 -1.11 -6.31 -8.43
CA GLN A 14 -2.14 -5.44 -7.87
C GLN A 14 -3.08 -6.21 -6.95
N ILE A 15 -3.41 -5.59 -5.83
CA ILE A 15 -4.33 -6.10 -4.82
C ILE A 15 -5.36 -5.01 -4.56
N ASP A 16 -6.64 -5.35 -4.61
CA ASP A 16 -7.72 -4.40 -4.31
C ASP A 16 -7.97 -4.33 -2.81
N GLY A 17 -8.24 -3.12 -2.34
CA GLY A 17 -8.57 -2.87 -0.94
C GLY A 17 -9.01 -1.44 -0.74
N TYR A 18 -8.97 -1.00 0.51
CA TYR A 18 -9.40 0.33 0.90
C TYR A 18 -8.39 0.98 1.82
N ILE A 19 -8.28 2.29 1.73
CA ILE A 19 -7.63 3.11 2.74
C ILE A 19 -8.73 3.78 3.54
N CYS A 20 -8.66 3.66 4.86
CA CYS A 20 -9.74 4.03 5.75
C CYS A 20 -9.25 4.98 6.85
N LYS A 21 -10.10 5.94 7.22
CA LYS A 21 -9.91 6.78 8.40
C LYS A 21 -11.27 7.18 8.91
N ASP A 22 -11.53 6.94 10.21
CA ASP A 22 -12.83 7.17 10.82
C ASP A 22 -13.92 6.44 10.03
N ASP A 23 -14.96 7.14 9.57
CA ASP A 23 -16.05 6.54 8.78
C ASP A 23 -15.80 6.60 7.27
N LEU A 24 -14.66 7.14 6.85
CA LEU A 24 -14.32 7.29 5.44
C LEU A 24 -13.53 6.08 4.95
N LYS A 25 -13.81 5.71 3.70
CA LYS A 25 -13.27 4.50 3.08
C LYS A 25 -13.10 4.76 1.58
N ILE A 26 -11.87 4.69 1.10
CA ILE A 26 -11.56 4.95 -0.31
C ILE A 26 -10.98 3.68 -0.93
N ALA A 27 -11.66 3.18 -1.96
CA ALA A 27 -11.20 2.04 -2.73
C ALA A 27 -9.96 2.41 -3.54
N THR A 28 -8.97 1.52 -3.55
CA THR A 28 -7.75 1.71 -4.32
C THR A 28 -7.16 0.36 -4.69
N SER A 29 -6.41 0.31 -5.80
CA SER A 29 -5.59 -0.83 -6.14
C SER A 29 -4.19 -0.61 -5.58
N PHE A 30 -3.75 -1.53 -4.74
CA PHE A 30 -2.42 -1.51 -4.16
C PHE A 30 -1.45 -2.21 -5.11
N LYS A 31 -0.41 -1.51 -5.48
CA LYS A 31 0.65 -2.04 -6.31
C LYS A 31 1.77 -2.53 -5.41
N LEU A 32 2.14 -3.80 -5.51
CA LEU A 32 3.26 -4.32 -4.74
C LEU A 32 4.57 -3.76 -5.30
N ASP A 33 5.33 -3.08 -4.45
CA ASP A 33 6.63 -2.52 -4.81
C ASP A 33 7.69 -3.04 -3.83
N THR A 34 8.51 -3.97 -4.31
CA THR A 34 9.58 -4.58 -3.51
C THR A 34 10.71 -3.62 -3.20
N GLY A 35 10.84 -2.53 -3.98
CA GLY A 35 11.82 -1.47 -3.75
C GLY A 35 11.37 -0.40 -2.77
N PHE A 36 10.08 -0.41 -2.38
CA PHE A 36 9.55 0.54 -1.42
C PHE A 36 9.77 0.01 0.00
N ILE A 37 10.59 0.68 0.77
CA ILE A 37 11.03 0.23 2.09
C ILE A 37 10.86 1.34 3.12
N GLY A 38 10.59 0.97 4.36
CA GLY A 38 10.56 1.89 5.51
C GLY A 38 9.17 2.29 5.96
N TYR A 39 8.17 2.20 5.08
CA TYR A 39 6.76 2.46 5.37
C TYR A 39 5.90 1.34 4.82
N ASP A 40 4.70 1.22 5.38
CA ASP A 40 3.78 0.14 4.96
C ASP A 40 3.17 0.43 3.61
N VAL A 41 2.75 1.68 3.38
CA VAL A 41 2.11 2.09 2.13
C VAL A 41 2.60 3.47 1.69
N ALA A 42 2.55 3.71 0.38
CA ALA A 42 2.67 5.05 -0.18
C ALA A 42 1.31 5.45 -0.73
N ILE A 43 0.78 6.57 -0.24
CA ILE A 43 -0.58 7.02 -0.53
C ILE A 43 -0.54 8.20 -1.49
N PRO A 44 -1.33 8.16 -2.58
CA PRO A 44 -1.49 9.33 -3.44
C PRO A 44 -2.02 10.54 -2.68
N ALA A 45 -1.51 11.72 -3.01
CA ALA A 45 -1.86 12.96 -2.31
C ALA A 45 -3.35 13.26 -2.34
N ASP A 46 -4.06 12.93 -3.43
CA ASP A 46 -5.51 13.13 -3.52
C ASP A 46 -6.30 12.23 -2.55
N ILE A 47 -5.87 10.99 -2.36
CA ILE A 47 -6.49 10.09 -1.38
C ILE A 47 -6.23 10.60 0.04
N ALA A 48 -4.99 11.00 0.33
CA ALA A 48 -4.64 11.57 1.62
C ALA A 48 -5.49 12.80 1.96
N GLN A 49 -5.74 13.66 0.97
CA GLN A 49 -6.58 14.85 1.14
C GLN A 49 -8.03 14.47 1.42
N LYS A 50 -8.60 13.54 0.66
CA LYS A 50 -9.98 13.08 0.85
C LYS A 50 -10.21 12.47 2.23
N LEU A 51 -9.20 11.79 2.78
CA LEU A 51 -9.26 11.20 4.11
C LEU A 51 -8.85 12.17 5.22
N SER A 52 -8.44 13.38 4.88
CA SER A 52 -7.94 14.38 5.83
C SER A 52 -6.81 13.82 6.70
N LEU A 53 -5.86 13.11 6.08
CA LEU A 53 -4.72 12.58 6.80
C LEU A 53 -3.86 13.71 7.35
N ARG A 54 -3.34 13.49 8.55
CA ARG A 54 -2.48 14.44 9.25
C ARG A 54 -1.08 13.86 9.42
N PRO A 55 -0.18 14.10 8.46
CA PRO A 55 1.20 13.66 8.57
C PRO A 55 1.87 14.22 9.84
N SER A 56 2.71 13.43 10.46
CA SER A 56 3.41 13.83 11.69
C SER A 56 4.67 14.63 11.41
N ARG A 57 5.30 14.42 10.26
CA ARG A 57 6.53 15.09 9.86
C ARG A 57 6.79 14.89 8.37
N ASP A 58 7.83 15.56 7.85
CA ASP A 58 8.43 15.26 6.56
C ASP A 58 9.68 14.41 6.75
N GLU A 59 9.92 13.49 5.82
CA GLU A 59 11.11 12.64 5.84
C GLU A 59 11.77 12.64 4.47
N GLU A 60 13.11 12.58 4.46
CA GLU A 60 13.90 12.54 3.24
C GLU A 60 14.00 11.09 2.73
N PHE A 61 13.76 10.92 1.44
CA PHE A 61 13.90 9.65 0.74
C PHE A 61 14.88 9.79 -0.40
N ILE A 62 15.64 8.72 -0.67
CA ILE A 62 16.48 8.63 -1.86
C ILE A 62 15.65 7.93 -2.94
N THR A 63 15.43 8.61 -4.06
CA THR A 63 14.67 8.10 -5.20
C THR A 63 15.58 8.03 -6.43
N ALA A 64 15.07 7.45 -7.52
CA ALA A 64 15.78 7.43 -8.80
C ALA A 64 16.08 8.85 -9.33
N ALA A 65 15.26 9.84 -8.96
CA ALA A 65 15.44 11.24 -9.34
C ALA A 65 16.31 12.03 -8.35
N GLY A 66 16.87 11.39 -7.32
CA GLY A 66 17.67 12.02 -6.27
C GLY A 66 16.94 12.04 -4.93
N ARG A 67 17.28 13.01 -4.09
CA ARG A 67 16.70 13.15 -2.76
C ARG A 67 15.43 13.99 -2.82
N SER A 68 14.37 13.52 -2.14
CA SER A 68 13.10 14.22 -2.04
C SER A 68 12.53 14.05 -0.62
N ARG A 69 11.74 15.03 -0.19
CA ARG A 69 11.08 14.98 1.12
C ARG A 69 9.60 14.76 0.90
N PHE A 70 9.04 13.83 1.69
CA PHE A 70 7.62 13.50 1.64
C PHE A 70 7.00 13.52 3.04
N PRO A 71 5.74 13.94 3.16
CA PRO A 71 5.02 13.83 4.42
C PRO A 71 4.83 12.36 4.80
N VAL A 72 4.98 12.04 6.08
CA VAL A 72 4.81 10.69 6.61
C VAL A 72 3.95 10.72 7.87
N GLY A 73 3.25 9.64 8.14
CA GLY A 73 2.38 9.52 9.30
C GLY A 73 1.86 8.11 9.50
N ASP A 74 0.90 7.96 10.44
CA ASP A 74 0.36 6.67 10.84
C ASP A 74 -1.12 6.76 11.30
N ASP A 75 -1.84 7.79 10.89
CA ASP A 75 -3.22 8.01 11.31
C ASP A 75 -4.25 7.43 10.34
N THR A 76 -3.95 6.29 9.74
CA THR A 76 -4.85 5.64 8.79
C THR A 76 -4.79 4.12 8.91
N TYR A 77 -5.72 3.47 8.24
CA TYR A 77 -5.85 2.01 8.21
C TYR A 77 -5.93 1.51 6.78
N LEU A 78 -5.42 0.30 6.59
CA LEU A 78 -5.58 -0.46 5.36
C LEU A 78 -6.59 -1.56 5.60
N CYS A 79 -7.61 -1.65 4.74
CA CYS A 79 -8.62 -2.69 4.80
C CYS A 79 -8.44 -3.65 3.62
N LEU A 80 -8.13 -4.91 3.94
CA LEU A 80 -8.02 -6.00 2.98
C LEU A 80 -9.02 -7.08 3.36
N GLY A 81 -9.99 -7.32 2.49
CA GLY A 81 -11.10 -8.20 2.82
C GLY A 81 -11.85 -7.68 4.05
N SER A 82 -12.02 -8.53 5.06
CA SER A 82 -12.65 -8.15 6.32
C SER A 82 -11.67 -7.69 7.40
N ASN A 83 -10.37 -7.65 7.09
CA ASN A 83 -9.33 -7.26 8.04
C ASN A 83 -8.95 -5.80 7.91
N MET A 84 -8.68 -5.17 9.04
CA MET A 84 -8.25 -3.79 9.13
C MET A 84 -6.90 -3.71 9.85
N TYR A 85 -5.93 -3.04 9.22
CA TYR A 85 -4.58 -2.91 9.75
C TYR A 85 -4.20 -1.44 9.88
N LYS A 86 -3.70 -1.06 11.05
CA LYS A 86 -3.09 0.27 11.21
C LYS A 86 -1.77 0.28 10.44
N VAL A 87 -1.55 1.31 9.62
CA VAL A 87 -0.39 1.38 8.73
C VAL A 87 0.36 2.71 8.89
N SER A 88 1.66 2.64 8.66
CA SER A 88 2.48 3.82 8.43
C SER A 88 2.46 4.16 6.95
N TYR A 89 2.54 5.44 6.61
CA TYR A 89 2.44 5.88 5.23
C TYR A 89 3.40 7.01 4.90
N MET A 90 3.75 7.10 3.61
CA MET A 90 4.24 8.33 3.01
C MET A 90 3.21 8.83 1.98
N ILE A 91 3.12 10.15 1.82
CA ILE A 91 2.26 10.77 0.80
C ILE A 91 3.14 11.18 -0.37
N TYR A 92 2.71 10.83 -1.59
CA TYR A 92 3.48 11.16 -2.79
C TYR A 92 2.57 11.53 -3.96
N TYR A 93 3.14 12.12 -5.00
CA TYR A 93 2.41 12.57 -6.18
C TYR A 93 2.48 11.49 -7.26
N ASN A 94 1.64 10.49 -7.15
CA ASN A 94 1.54 9.38 -8.08
C ASN A 94 0.11 8.84 -8.02
N PRO A 95 -0.46 8.37 -9.14
CA PRO A 95 -1.85 7.87 -9.14
C PRO A 95 -2.03 6.50 -8.45
N PHE A 96 -0.94 5.79 -8.14
CA PHE A 96 -1.02 4.44 -7.57
C PHE A 96 -0.74 4.46 -6.08
N THR A 97 -1.43 3.59 -5.33
CA THR A 97 -1.06 3.28 -3.95
C THR A 97 -0.06 2.15 -3.95
N LEU A 98 1.07 2.32 -3.27
CA LEU A 98 2.07 1.26 -3.14
C LEU A 98 1.89 0.52 -1.83
N ILE A 99 2.11 -0.79 -1.85
CA ILE A 99 2.18 -1.63 -0.65
C ILE A 99 3.56 -2.27 -0.59
N SER A 100 4.19 -2.22 0.59
CA SER A 100 5.54 -2.75 0.75
C SER A 100 5.53 -4.24 1.03
N ILE A 101 6.61 -4.92 0.64
CA ILE A 101 6.79 -6.34 0.99
C ILE A 101 6.98 -6.51 2.50
N THR A 102 7.57 -5.54 3.17
CA THR A 102 7.75 -5.55 4.62
C THR A 102 6.42 -5.59 5.34
N PHE A 103 5.44 -4.82 4.87
CA PHE A 103 4.09 -4.86 5.43
C PHE A 103 3.41 -6.21 5.16
N LEU A 104 3.48 -6.72 3.93
CA LEU A 104 2.90 -8.02 3.61
C LEU A 104 3.52 -9.13 4.47
N ARG A 105 4.81 -9.06 4.73
CA ARG A 105 5.51 -10.01 5.62
C ARG A 105 4.92 -10.01 7.03
N GLN A 106 4.48 -8.86 7.53
CA GLN A 106 3.89 -8.75 8.86
C GLN A 106 2.51 -9.40 8.96
N ILE A 107 1.69 -9.29 7.91
CA ILE A 107 0.28 -9.69 7.95
C ILE A 107 0.01 -11.04 7.32
N SER A 108 0.94 -11.60 6.56
CA SER A 108 0.72 -12.84 5.82
C SER A 108 1.68 -13.95 6.23
N GLU A 109 1.21 -15.18 6.13
CA GLU A 109 2.02 -16.38 6.28
C GLU A 109 2.75 -16.70 4.99
N ILE A 110 2.04 -16.62 3.87
CA ILE A 110 2.55 -16.98 2.55
C ILE A 110 2.00 -16.01 1.52
N VAL A 111 2.84 -15.61 0.59
CA VAL A 111 2.45 -14.88 -0.62
C VAL A 111 2.89 -15.71 -1.81
N ILE A 112 1.93 -16.09 -2.65
CA ILE A 112 2.17 -16.90 -3.86
C ILE A 112 1.96 -16.04 -5.09
N ILE A 113 2.98 -15.94 -5.91
CA ILE A 113 2.90 -15.26 -7.21
C ILE A 113 2.84 -16.34 -8.28
N ASP A 114 1.70 -16.44 -8.97
CA ASP A 114 1.43 -17.45 -9.97
C ASP A 114 1.46 -16.83 -11.37
N PHE A 115 2.55 -17.09 -12.09
CA PHE A 115 2.74 -16.55 -13.44
C PHE A 115 1.99 -17.35 -14.53
N ILE A 116 1.46 -18.52 -14.19
CA ILE A 116 0.65 -19.30 -15.14
C ILE A 116 -0.75 -18.72 -15.19
N ASN A 117 -1.35 -18.45 -14.03
CA ASN A 117 -2.71 -17.91 -13.92
C ASN A 117 -2.73 -16.38 -13.76
N ASN A 118 -1.56 -15.73 -13.75
CA ASN A 118 -1.41 -14.28 -13.59
C ASN A 118 -2.15 -13.73 -12.37
N ASN A 119 -1.98 -14.41 -11.23
CA ASN A 119 -2.57 -13.95 -9.99
C ASN A 119 -1.56 -13.98 -8.83
N ILE A 120 -1.91 -13.27 -7.78
CA ILE A 120 -1.22 -13.31 -6.49
C ILE A 120 -2.21 -13.79 -5.44
N ILE A 121 -1.74 -14.66 -4.56
CA ILE A 121 -2.53 -15.19 -3.45
C ILE A 121 -1.80 -14.85 -2.16
N ILE A 122 -2.49 -14.18 -1.25
CA ILE A 122 -1.98 -13.80 0.06
C ILE A 122 -2.75 -14.57 1.11
N VAL A 123 -2.05 -15.43 1.85
CA VAL A 123 -2.64 -16.15 2.98
C VAL A 123 -2.33 -15.35 4.24
N LEU A 124 -3.36 -14.75 4.83
CA LEU A 124 -3.21 -13.90 6.02
C LEU A 124 -3.00 -14.74 7.28
N LYS A 125 -2.23 -14.18 8.20
CA LYS A 125 -2.05 -14.78 9.54
C LYS A 125 -3.35 -14.83 10.32
#